data_5774f83dfc756b59fbae97ed0a529f75
#
_entry.id   5774f83dfc756b59fbae97ed0a529f75
#
_cell.length_a   1.000
_cell.length_b   1.000
_cell.length_c   1.000
_cell.angle_alpha   90.00
_cell.angle_beta   90.00
_cell.angle_gamma   90.00
#
_symmetry.space_group_name_H-M   'P 1'
#
loop_
_entity.id
_entity.type
_entity.pdbx_description
1 polymer ?
#
loop_
_entity_poly.entity_id
_entity_poly.type
_entity_poly.pdbx_seq_one_letter_code
_entity_poly.pdbx_strand_id
1 'polypeptide(L)'
;VEANDEIMATRNGSQSYSIAKLSDGERNAILIAANVLTVPEGTLLLIDEPERHLHRSIVSPLLSLLLKEKPECAVIVSTHEPLLPIDNPGSKVLLTRSCVYEGDTVGTYDIDLLENCTKIDDDLKRTILGERRKIVFVEGVEHSLDKPLSSLLFPNASIVALGSCREVVDAVVGIQHTSELSWVKPLGLLTNVSSQPGL
;
A
#
# COMPACT_ATOMS: atom_id res chain seq x y z
N VAL A 1 26.30 42.98 5.27
CA VAL A 1 24.82 42.91 5.38
C VAL A 1 24.44 41.69 4.56
N GLU A 2 24.25 40.55 5.25
CA GLU A 2 23.68 39.38 4.59
C GLU A 2 22.24 39.73 4.25
N ALA A 3 21.93 39.83 2.95
CA ALA A 3 20.57 39.89 2.49
C ALA A 3 19.92 38.56 2.90
N ASN A 4 18.98 38.62 3.81
CA ASN A 4 18.16 37.49 4.18
C ASN A 4 17.19 37.28 3.00
N ASP A 5 17.63 36.52 1.99
CA ASP A 5 16.80 36.17 0.82
C ASP A 5 15.71 35.24 1.26
N GLU A 6 14.65 35.80 1.81
CA GLU A 6 13.47 35.04 2.21
C GLU A 6 12.62 34.74 0.98
N ILE A 7 12.38 33.46 0.73
CA ILE A 7 11.50 33.02 -0.35
C ILE A 7 10.05 33.29 0.08
N MET A 8 9.35 34.05 -0.77
CA MET A 8 7.97 34.46 -0.55
C MET A 8 7.03 33.69 -1.46
N ALA A 9 5.87 33.31 -0.93
CA ALA A 9 4.78 32.70 -1.68
C ALA A 9 3.61 33.69 -1.83
N THR A 10 2.90 33.61 -2.96
CA THR A 10 1.64 34.33 -3.19
C THR A 10 0.57 33.34 -3.62
N ARG A 11 -0.66 33.51 -3.15
CA ARG A 11 -1.80 32.70 -3.55
C ARG A 11 -2.80 33.57 -4.32
N ASN A 12 -3.03 33.24 -5.59
CA ASN A 12 -4.00 33.92 -6.46
C ASN A 12 -3.87 35.44 -6.45
N GLY A 13 -2.64 35.97 -6.48
CA GLY A 13 -2.40 37.40 -6.46
C GLY A 13 -2.65 38.11 -5.11
N SER A 14 -2.82 37.34 -4.03
CA SER A 14 -2.96 37.85 -2.67
C SER A 14 -1.64 38.44 -2.14
N GLN A 15 -1.67 38.97 -0.93
CA GLN A 15 -0.47 39.44 -0.24
C GLN A 15 0.56 38.33 -0.10
N SER A 16 1.82 38.64 -0.40
CA SER A 16 2.95 37.71 -0.25
C SER A 16 3.16 37.36 1.21
N TYR A 17 3.50 36.09 1.45
CA TYR A 17 3.84 35.57 2.77
C TYR A 17 5.05 34.64 2.69
N SER A 18 5.78 34.52 3.79
CA SER A 18 6.94 33.64 3.87
C SER A 18 6.57 32.17 3.63
N ILE A 19 7.40 31.42 2.90
CA ILE A 19 7.23 29.98 2.72
C ILE A 19 7.23 29.22 4.05
N ALA A 20 7.79 29.79 5.11
CA ALA A 20 7.73 29.21 6.47
C ALA A 20 6.29 29.09 7.01
N LYS A 21 5.34 29.86 6.44
CA LYS A 21 3.91 29.81 6.78
C LYS A 21 3.10 28.80 5.96
N LEU A 22 3.75 28.12 5.02
CA LEU A 22 3.12 27.05 4.26
C LEU A 22 2.82 25.86 5.16
N SER A 23 1.78 25.10 4.82
CA SER A 23 1.51 23.79 5.41
C SER A 23 2.63 22.79 5.10
N ASP A 24 2.73 21.72 5.87
CA ASP A 24 3.75 20.68 5.64
C ASP A 24 3.62 20.07 4.25
N GLY A 25 2.39 19.86 3.77
CA GLY A 25 2.14 19.35 2.42
C GLY A 25 2.62 20.32 1.33
N GLU A 26 2.30 21.62 1.43
CA GLU A 26 2.76 22.63 0.48
C GLU A 26 4.29 22.71 0.45
N ARG A 27 4.94 22.66 1.62
CA ARG A 27 6.40 22.66 1.71
C ARG A 27 7.00 21.41 1.06
N ASN A 28 6.43 20.23 1.31
CA ASN A 28 6.90 18.99 0.71
C ASN A 28 6.74 19.00 -0.82
N ALA A 29 5.61 19.48 -1.34
CA ALA A 29 5.41 19.62 -2.78
C ALA A 29 6.45 20.53 -3.43
N ILE A 30 6.77 21.68 -2.80
CA ILE A 30 7.81 22.62 -3.29
C ILE A 30 9.19 21.96 -3.25
N LEU A 31 9.53 21.23 -2.17
CA LEU A 31 10.82 20.55 -2.04
C LEU A 31 10.99 19.48 -3.11
N ILE A 32 9.97 18.66 -3.36
CA ILE A 32 10.00 17.64 -4.41
C ILE A 32 10.19 18.32 -5.78
N ALA A 33 9.38 19.36 -6.08
CA ALA A 33 9.47 20.07 -7.33
C ALA A 33 10.83 20.74 -7.53
N ALA A 34 11.35 21.42 -6.51
CA ALA A 34 12.66 22.08 -6.57
C ALA A 34 13.78 21.07 -6.82
N ASN A 35 13.79 19.95 -6.08
CA ASN A 35 14.79 18.90 -6.25
C ASN A 35 14.75 18.33 -7.67
N VAL A 36 13.57 17.97 -8.18
CA VAL A 36 13.43 17.38 -9.52
C VAL A 36 13.83 18.36 -10.61
N LEU A 37 13.36 19.60 -10.53
CA LEU A 37 13.56 20.59 -11.60
C LEU A 37 14.99 21.12 -11.68
N THR A 38 15.75 21.10 -10.57
CA THR A 38 17.10 21.67 -10.51
C THR A 38 18.23 20.66 -10.76
N VAL A 39 17.95 19.37 -10.79
CA VAL A 39 19.00 18.39 -11.07
C VAL A 39 19.49 18.44 -12.51
N PRO A 40 20.78 18.16 -12.75
CA PRO A 40 21.33 18.01 -14.09
C PRO A 40 20.66 16.90 -14.89
N GLU A 41 20.70 16.99 -16.20
CA GLU A 41 20.29 15.92 -17.11
C GLU A 41 21.08 14.63 -16.86
N GLY A 42 20.43 13.48 -17.05
CA GLY A 42 21.03 12.16 -16.82
C GLY A 42 21.19 11.78 -15.36
N THR A 43 20.61 12.53 -14.42
CA THR A 43 20.64 12.22 -12.99
C THR A 43 19.72 11.04 -12.66
N LEU A 44 20.14 10.17 -11.74
CA LEU A 44 19.25 9.21 -11.08
C LEU A 44 18.65 9.85 -9.82
N LEU A 45 17.34 10.04 -9.82
CA LEU A 45 16.59 10.56 -8.70
C LEU A 45 16.01 9.41 -7.86
N LEU A 46 16.21 9.47 -6.55
CA LEU A 46 15.58 8.58 -5.59
C LEU A 46 14.60 9.42 -4.76
N ILE A 47 13.32 9.10 -4.81
CA ILE A 47 12.26 9.80 -4.09
C ILE A 47 11.60 8.80 -3.14
N ASP A 48 11.73 9.05 -1.85
CA ASP A 48 11.21 8.20 -0.80
C ASP A 48 9.91 8.77 -0.25
N GLU A 49 8.83 7.97 -0.27
CA GLU A 49 7.50 8.30 0.23
C GLU A 49 7.03 9.73 -0.14
N PRO A 50 6.93 10.08 -1.44
CA PRO A 50 6.52 11.44 -1.85
C PRO A 50 5.12 11.81 -1.37
N GLU A 51 4.29 10.82 -1.06
CA GLU A 51 2.95 10.99 -0.47
C GLU A 51 2.98 11.47 0.97
N ARG A 52 4.12 11.45 1.64
CA ARG A 52 4.22 11.86 3.04
C ARG A 52 3.79 13.32 3.21
N HIS A 53 2.75 13.54 4.03
CA HIS A 53 2.08 14.83 4.22
C HIS A 53 1.34 15.39 2.99
N LEU A 54 1.26 14.63 1.89
CA LEU A 54 0.52 15.01 0.70
C LEU A 54 -0.67 14.06 0.49
N HIS A 55 -1.83 14.63 0.19
CA HIS A 55 -2.95 13.80 -0.24
C HIS A 55 -2.66 13.23 -1.64
N ARG A 56 -3.10 11.99 -1.89
CA ARG A 56 -2.93 11.30 -3.17
C ARG A 56 -3.34 12.14 -4.39
N SER A 57 -4.45 12.87 -4.28
CA SER A 57 -4.93 13.74 -5.36
C SER A 57 -3.96 14.86 -5.75
N ILE A 58 -2.93 15.09 -4.95
CA ILE A 58 -1.89 16.10 -5.21
C ILE A 58 -0.60 15.43 -5.65
N VAL A 59 -0.15 14.39 -4.94
CA VAL A 59 1.16 13.77 -5.21
C VAL A 59 1.20 13.11 -6.59
N SER A 60 0.13 12.42 -7.00
CA SER A 60 0.11 11.71 -8.29
C SER A 60 0.21 12.66 -9.49
N PRO A 61 -0.63 13.70 -9.64
CA PRO A 61 -0.47 14.66 -10.74
C PRO A 61 0.84 15.46 -10.64
N LEU A 62 1.33 15.79 -9.45
CA LEU A 62 2.60 16.46 -9.25
C LEU A 62 3.76 15.63 -9.83
N LEU A 63 3.88 14.38 -9.42
CA LEU A 63 4.93 13.47 -9.93
C LEU A 63 4.79 13.27 -11.45
N SER A 64 3.57 13.04 -11.94
CA SER A 64 3.35 12.86 -13.38
C SER A 64 3.79 14.08 -14.22
N LEU A 65 3.62 15.29 -13.70
CA LEU A 65 4.10 16.50 -14.34
C LEU A 65 5.64 16.60 -14.27
N LEU A 66 6.21 16.41 -13.09
CA LEU A 66 7.66 16.53 -12.88
C LEU A 66 8.45 15.50 -13.71
N LEU A 67 7.95 14.27 -13.81
CA LEU A 67 8.58 13.22 -14.63
C LEU A 67 8.54 13.55 -16.13
N LYS A 68 7.50 14.25 -16.60
CA LYS A 68 7.42 14.73 -18.00
C LYS A 68 8.39 15.86 -18.30
N GLU A 69 8.68 16.71 -17.31
CA GLU A 69 9.62 17.83 -17.44
C GLU A 69 11.09 17.38 -17.44
N LYS A 70 11.39 16.15 -16.99
CA LYS A 70 12.74 15.60 -16.88
C LYS A 70 12.85 14.21 -17.52
N PRO A 71 12.54 14.04 -18.80
CA PRO A 71 12.53 12.74 -19.46
C PRO A 71 13.93 12.10 -19.56
N GLU A 72 14.98 12.88 -19.45
CA GLU A 72 16.37 12.45 -19.47
C GLU A 72 16.89 11.92 -18.13
N CYS A 73 16.10 12.06 -17.05
CA CYS A 73 16.44 11.56 -15.73
C CYS A 73 15.81 10.17 -15.48
N ALA A 74 16.58 9.30 -14.85
CA ALA A 74 16.01 8.07 -14.30
C ALA A 74 15.44 8.36 -12.90
N VAL A 75 14.26 7.82 -12.60
CA VAL A 75 13.59 8.08 -11.32
C VAL A 75 13.15 6.78 -10.69
N ILE A 76 13.47 6.59 -9.41
CA ILE A 76 12.98 5.51 -8.58
C ILE A 76 12.19 6.13 -7.43
N VAL A 77 10.95 5.70 -7.27
CA VAL A 77 10.06 6.17 -6.20
C VAL A 77 9.74 4.99 -5.30
N SER A 78 10.03 5.10 -4.01
CA SER A 78 9.47 4.20 -3.02
C SER A 78 8.14 4.78 -2.52
N THR A 79 7.12 3.96 -2.38
CA THR A 79 5.79 4.45 -1.99
C THR A 79 4.96 3.36 -1.32
N HIS A 80 4.13 3.77 -0.38
CA HIS A 80 3.05 2.95 0.18
C HIS A 80 1.69 3.24 -0.48
N GLU A 81 1.64 4.16 -1.46
CA GLU A 81 0.41 4.48 -2.19
C GLU A 81 0.25 3.54 -3.41
N PRO A 82 -0.61 2.54 -3.33
CA PRO A 82 -0.69 1.47 -4.33
C PRO A 82 -1.24 1.94 -5.69
N LEU A 83 -1.87 3.10 -5.72
CA LEU A 83 -2.48 3.64 -6.93
C LEU A 83 -1.55 4.60 -7.68
N LEU A 84 -0.42 4.99 -7.07
CA LEU A 84 0.56 5.85 -7.72
C LEU A 84 1.12 5.25 -9.02
N PRO A 85 1.45 3.95 -9.10
CA PRO A 85 1.84 3.31 -10.35
C PRO A 85 0.74 3.30 -11.42
N ILE A 86 -0.53 3.19 -11.01
CA ILE A 86 -1.68 3.18 -11.94
C ILE A 86 -1.81 4.53 -12.64
N ASP A 87 -1.58 5.61 -11.91
CA ASP A 87 -1.63 6.96 -12.44
C ASP A 87 -0.40 7.27 -13.35
N ASN A 88 0.63 6.41 -13.30
CA ASN A 88 1.85 6.51 -14.10
C ASN A 88 2.11 5.20 -14.91
N PRO A 89 1.30 4.89 -15.91
CA PRO A 89 1.26 3.58 -16.57
C PRO A 89 2.54 3.20 -17.32
N GLY A 90 3.41 4.17 -17.61
CA GLY A 90 4.73 3.93 -18.22
C GLY A 90 5.80 3.46 -17.24
N SER A 91 5.50 3.43 -15.94
CA SER A 91 6.46 2.99 -14.92
C SER A 91 6.52 1.46 -14.81
N LYS A 92 7.67 0.96 -14.37
CA LYS A 92 7.83 -0.42 -13.89
C LYS A 92 7.63 -0.44 -12.39
N VAL A 93 7.04 -1.50 -11.86
CA VAL A 93 6.82 -1.63 -10.41
C VAL A 93 7.60 -2.81 -9.86
N LEU A 94 8.41 -2.52 -8.85
CA LEU A 94 9.04 -3.52 -8.02
C LEU A 94 8.21 -3.68 -6.75
N LEU A 95 7.46 -4.78 -6.67
CA LEU A 95 6.60 -5.07 -5.52
C LEU A 95 7.37 -5.93 -4.52
N THR A 96 7.73 -5.35 -3.38
CA THR A 96 8.33 -6.08 -2.25
C THR A 96 7.22 -6.66 -1.38
N ARG A 97 7.12 -7.99 -1.32
CA ARG A 97 6.08 -8.71 -0.56
C ARG A 97 6.48 -9.00 0.86
N SER A 98 7.69 -9.50 1.04
CA SER A 98 8.21 -9.90 2.33
C SER A 98 9.73 -9.96 2.32
N CYS A 99 10.33 -10.09 3.50
CA CYS A 99 11.74 -10.40 3.64
C CYS A 99 11.91 -11.54 4.65
N VAL A 100 12.96 -12.33 4.46
CA VAL A 100 13.37 -13.37 5.39
C VAL A 100 14.63 -12.89 6.09
N TYR A 101 14.60 -12.94 7.42
CA TYR A 101 15.74 -12.58 8.24
C TYR A 101 16.61 -13.80 8.52
N GLU A 102 17.92 -13.62 8.44
CA GLU A 102 18.94 -14.56 8.87
C GLU A 102 19.67 -13.93 10.06
N GLY A 103 19.21 -14.25 11.28
CA GLY A 103 19.63 -13.53 12.49
C GLY A 103 19.11 -12.09 12.48
N ASP A 104 20.01 -11.11 12.65
CA ASP A 104 19.68 -9.67 12.68
C ASP A 104 19.77 -8.99 11.29
N THR A 105 20.10 -9.76 10.24
CA THR A 105 20.24 -9.23 8.88
C THR A 105 19.18 -9.81 7.96
N VAL A 106 18.79 -9.04 6.93
CA VAL A 106 17.91 -9.54 5.90
C VAL A 106 18.70 -10.44 4.96
N GLY A 107 18.32 -11.73 4.88
CA GLY A 107 18.92 -12.71 3.99
C GLY A 107 18.37 -12.62 2.57
N THR A 108 17.03 -12.58 2.43
CA THR A 108 16.37 -12.53 1.13
C THR A 108 15.12 -11.67 1.14
N TYR A 109 14.79 -11.09 -0.03
CA TYR A 109 13.54 -10.39 -0.30
C TYR A 109 12.70 -11.20 -1.28
N ASP A 110 11.39 -11.27 -1.03
CA ASP A 110 10.41 -11.75 -2.00
C ASP A 110 9.91 -10.56 -2.82
N ILE A 111 10.28 -10.52 -4.10
CA ILE A 111 10.08 -9.37 -4.98
C ILE A 111 9.48 -9.81 -6.32
N ASP A 112 8.44 -9.11 -6.77
CA ASP A 112 7.89 -9.23 -8.11
C ASP A 112 8.20 -7.98 -8.94
N LEU A 113 8.71 -8.15 -10.14
CA LEU A 113 8.87 -7.08 -11.12
C LEU A 113 7.70 -7.08 -12.11
N LEU A 114 7.00 -5.97 -12.18
CA LEU A 114 5.88 -5.74 -13.08
C LEU A 114 6.33 -4.78 -14.19
N GLU A 115 6.51 -5.31 -15.38
CA GLU A 115 7.03 -4.58 -16.53
C GLU A 115 6.03 -3.57 -17.12
N ASN A 116 4.74 -3.72 -16.83
CA ASN A 116 3.70 -2.87 -17.40
C ASN A 116 2.53 -2.69 -16.46
N CYS A 117 2.33 -1.45 -16.01
CA CYS A 117 1.24 -1.07 -15.10
C CYS A 117 -0.09 -0.79 -15.81
N THR A 118 -0.14 -0.77 -17.15
CA THR A 118 -1.39 -0.56 -17.90
C THR A 118 -2.38 -1.72 -17.79
N LYS A 119 -1.88 -2.89 -17.42
CA LYS A 119 -2.65 -4.12 -17.17
C LYS A 119 -2.56 -4.51 -15.69
N ILE A 120 -2.66 -3.54 -14.80
CA ILE A 120 -2.84 -3.88 -13.39
C ILE A 120 -4.23 -4.47 -13.27
N ASP A 121 -4.29 -5.78 -13.41
CA ASP A 121 -5.46 -6.60 -13.16
C ASP A 121 -5.97 -6.34 -11.73
N ASP A 122 -7.26 -6.54 -11.51
CA ASP A 122 -7.85 -6.37 -10.18
C ASP A 122 -7.19 -7.24 -9.12
N ASP A 123 -6.63 -8.39 -9.51
CA ASP A 123 -5.83 -9.26 -8.64
C ASP A 123 -4.53 -8.59 -8.18
N LEU A 124 -3.89 -7.80 -9.03
CA LEU A 124 -2.68 -7.07 -8.65
C LEU A 124 -3.01 -5.86 -7.79
N LYS A 125 -4.07 -5.12 -8.10
CA LYS A 125 -4.55 -4.02 -7.22
C LYS A 125 -4.81 -4.53 -5.81
N ARG A 126 -5.47 -5.68 -5.67
CA ARG A 126 -5.74 -6.32 -4.38
C ARG A 126 -4.46 -6.80 -3.69
N THR A 127 -3.51 -7.30 -4.48
CA THR A 127 -2.19 -7.72 -3.96
C THR A 127 -1.40 -6.54 -3.41
N ILE A 128 -1.38 -5.41 -4.14
CA ILE A 128 -0.71 -4.17 -3.74
C ILE A 128 -1.40 -3.56 -2.51
N LEU A 129 -2.73 -3.56 -2.47
CA LEU A 129 -3.52 -3.08 -1.34
C LEU A 129 -3.36 -3.93 -0.06
N GLY A 130 -2.54 -4.99 -0.12
CA GLY A 130 -2.30 -5.86 1.03
C GLY A 130 -3.54 -6.64 1.47
N GLU A 131 -4.55 -6.78 0.58
CA GLU A 131 -5.69 -7.65 0.84
C GLU A 131 -5.17 -9.07 1.08
N ARG A 132 -5.38 -9.55 2.29
CA ARG A 132 -4.92 -10.87 2.71
C ARG A 132 -5.66 -11.92 1.89
N ARG A 133 -4.92 -12.64 1.03
CA ARG A 133 -5.49 -13.71 0.19
C ARG A 133 -6.04 -14.89 1.00
N LYS A 134 -5.63 -15.00 2.26
CA LYS A 134 -6.07 -16.06 3.18
C LYS A 134 -7.13 -15.50 4.10
N ILE A 135 -8.30 -16.07 4.07
CA ILE A 135 -9.37 -15.78 5.03
C ILE A 135 -9.59 -17.04 5.87
N VAL A 136 -9.51 -16.87 7.18
CA VAL A 136 -9.79 -17.96 8.12
C VAL A 136 -11.11 -17.64 8.80
N PHE A 137 -12.10 -18.47 8.55
CA PHE A 137 -13.38 -18.42 9.23
C PHE A 137 -13.31 -19.28 10.48
N VAL A 138 -13.73 -18.73 11.61
CA VAL A 138 -13.75 -19.39 12.91
C VAL A 138 -15.16 -19.36 13.48
N GLU A 139 -15.52 -20.39 14.23
CA GLU A 139 -16.75 -20.38 15.00
C GLU A 139 -16.68 -19.33 16.12
N GLY A 140 -17.83 -18.78 16.48
CA GLY A 140 -17.96 -17.84 17.58
C GLY A 140 -18.41 -16.46 17.16
N VAL A 141 -18.48 -15.56 18.12
CA VAL A 141 -18.85 -14.15 17.93
C VAL A 141 -17.60 -13.26 17.91
N GLU A 142 -17.75 -12.05 17.45
CA GLU A 142 -16.63 -11.12 17.25
C GLU A 142 -15.78 -10.88 18.53
N HIS A 143 -16.36 -11.06 19.70
CA HIS A 143 -15.72 -10.90 21.00
C HIS A 143 -15.26 -12.21 21.64
N SER A 144 -15.39 -13.36 20.94
CA SER A 144 -14.89 -14.64 21.44
C SER A 144 -13.36 -14.70 21.43
N LEU A 145 -12.79 -15.54 22.31
CA LEU A 145 -11.34 -15.76 22.38
C LEU A 145 -10.78 -16.44 21.13
N ASP A 146 -11.63 -17.06 20.31
CA ASP A 146 -11.22 -17.78 19.10
C ASP A 146 -10.63 -16.86 18.04
N LYS A 147 -11.16 -15.64 17.91
CA LYS A 147 -10.65 -14.64 16.94
C LYS A 147 -9.23 -14.17 17.28
N PRO A 148 -8.91 -13.67 18.49
CA PRO A 148 -7.55 -13.28 18.84
C PRO A 148 -6.57 -14.45 18.82
N LEU A 149 -6.98 -15.63 19.27
CA LEU A 149 -6.14 -16.83 19.24
C LEU A 149 -5.80 -17.22 17.79
N SER A 150 -6.80 -17.25 16.92
CA SER A 150 -6.61 -17.55 15.50
C SER A 150 -5.76 -16.50 14.79
N SER A 151 -5.84 -15.22 15.20
CA SER A 151 -4.99 -14.15 14.67
C SER A 151 -3.51 -14.36 15.01
N LEU A 152 -3.21 -14.95 16.17
CA LEU A 152 -1.84 -15.33 16.56
C LEU A 152 -1.33 -16.54 15.76
N LEU A 153 -2.21 -17.51 15.48
CA LEU A 153 -1.85 -18.71 14.72
C LEU A 153 -1.71 -18.43 13.21
N PHE A 154 -2.45 -17.47 12.70
CA PHE A 154 -2.48 -17.10 11.26
C PHE A 154 -2.21 -15.61 11.06
N PRO A 155 -1.00 -15.11 11.34
CA PRO A 155 -0.69 -13.68 11.30
C PRO A 155 -0.88 -13.05 9.91
N ASN A 156 -0.78 -13.88 8.85
CA ASN A 156 -0.93 -13.45 7.45
C ASN A 156 -2.33 -13.73 6.87
N ALA A 157 -3.33 -13.95 7.71
CA ALA A 157 -4.70 -14.18 7.29
C ALA A 157 -5.68 -13.17 7.91
N SER A 158 -6.78 -12.90 7.23
CA SER A 158 -7.93 -12.20 7.81
C SER A 158 -8.76 -13.20 8.59
N ILE A 159 -9.00 -12.93 9.87
CA ILE A 159 -9.82 -13.81 10.72
C ILE A 159 -11.23 -13.24 10.78
N VAL A 160 -12.20 -14.06 10.39
CA VAL A 160 -13.64 -13.73 10.39
C VAL A 160 -14.37 -14.69 11.31
N ALA A 161 -14.98 -14.16 12.38
CA ALA A 161 -15.80 -14.96 13.28
C ALA A 161 -17.22 -15.09 12.69
N LEU A 162 -17.71 -16.32 12.62
CA LEU A 162 -19.07 -16.67 12.21
C LEU A 162 -19.74 -17.48 13.32
N GLY A 163 -21.03 -17.24 13.54
CA GLY A 163 -21.75 -17.73 14.71
C GLY A 163 -21.71 -19.25 14.91
N SER A 164 -21.77 -20.03 13.83
CA SER A 164 -21.90 -21.48 13.89
C SER A 164 -20.98 -22.20 12.89
N CYS A 165 -20.71 -23.48 13.18
CA CYS A 165 -20.01 -24.41 12.29
C CYS A 165 -20.59 -24.41 10.87
N ARG A 166 -21.92 -24.39 10.75
CA ARG A 166 -22.60 -24.38 9.46
C ARG A 166 -22.31 -23.12 8.66
N GLU A 167 -22.33 -21.96 9.30
CA GLU A 167 -22.01 -20.68 8.66
C GLU A 167 -20.56 -20.63 8.20
N VAL A 168 -19.63 -21.21 8.96
CA VAL A 168 -18.22 -21.36 8.56
C VAL A 168 -18.09 -22.21 7.29
N VAL A 169 -18.77 -23.37 7.25
CA VAL A 169 -18.75 -24.25 6.07
C VAL A 169 -19.37 -23.54 4.86
N ASP A 170 -20.55 -22.93 5.04
CA ASP A 170 -21.26 -22.24 3.97
C ASP A 170 -20.44 -21.07 3.38
N ALA A 171 -19.72 -20.33 4.22
CA ALA A 171 -18.84 -19.25 3.79
C ALA A 171 -17.64 -19.75 2.98
N VAL A 172 -16.97 -20.82 3.44
CA VAL A 172 -15.83 -21.41 2.71
C VAL A 172 -16.29 -21.96 1.36
N VAL A 173 -17.38 -22.70 1.33
CA VAL A 173 -17.93 -23.27 0.10
C VAL A 173 -18.40 -22.17 -0.86
N GLY A 174 -19.07 -21.13 -0.34
CA GLY A 174 -19.52 -19.97 -1.12
C GLY A 174 -18.36 -19.27 -1.84
N ILE A 175 -17.24 -19.01 -1.14
CA ILE A 175 -16.05 -18.40 -1.76
C ILE A 175 -15.42 -19.33 -2.79
N GLN A 176 -15.30 -20.62 -2.51
CA GLN A 176 -14.71 -21.60 -3.45
C GLN A 176 -15.49 -21.75 -4.75
N HIS A 177 -16.81 -21.57 -4.71
CA HIS A 177 -17.68 -21.64 -5.88
C HIS A 177 -17.87 -20.31 -6.62
N THR A 178 -17.33 -19.21 -6.11
CA THR A 178 -17.42 -17.89 -6.73
C THR A 178 -16.18 -17.67 -7.59
N SER A 179 -16.35 -17.64 -8.91
CA SER A 179 -15.25 -17.46 -9.86
C SER A 179 -14.48 -16.15 -9.66
N GLU A 180 -15.19 -15.08 -9.30
CA GLU A 180 -14.59 -13.76 -9.02
C GLU A 180 -13.74 -13.73 -7.74
N LEU A 181 -13.88 -14.77 -6.87
CA LEU A 181 -13.11 -14.91 -5.62
C LEU A 181 -12.08 -16.05 -5.67
N SER A 182 -11.76 -16.55 -6.85
CA SER A 182 -10.80 -17.67 -7.05
C SER A 182 -9.40 -17.38 -6.49
N TRP A 183 -9.05 -16.12 -6.33
CA TRP A 183 -7.79 -15.63 -5.73
C TRP A 183 -7.78 -15.71 -4.19
N VAL A 184 -8.94 -15.84 -3.54
CA VAL A 184 -9.05 -15.99 -2.08
C VAL A 184 -8.84 -17.46 -1.70
N LYS A 185 -8.03 -17.71 -0.68
CA LYS A 185 -7.85 -19.03 -0.09
C LYS A 185 -8.62 -19.10 1.24
N PRO A 186 -9.88 -19.53 1.23
CA PRO A 186 -10.67 -19.66 2.44
C PRO A 186 -10.26 -20.92 3.22
N LEU A 187 -10.20 -20.80 4.53
CA LEU A 187 -10.01 -21.90 5.48
C LEU A 187 -11.07 -21.78 6.56
N GLY A 188 -11.73 -22.87 6.89
CA GLY A 188 -12.65 -22.96 8.02
C GLY A 188 -11.99 -23.69 9.19
N LEU A 189 -12.03 -23.10 10.37
CA LEU A 189 -11.67 -23.76 11.63
C LEU A 189 -12.96 -24.11 12.37
N LEU A 190 -13.16 -25.40 12.58
CA LEU A 190 -14.32 -25.94 13.29
C LEU A 190 -13.85 -26.47 14.63
N THR A 191 -14.54 -26.09 15.70
CA THR A 191 -14.33 -26.71 17.01
C THR A 191 -15.03 -28.05 17.03
N ASN A 192 -14.27 -29.12 17.22
CA ASN A 192 -14.83 -30.45 17.33
C ASN A 192 -15.44 -30.61 18.73
N VAL A 193 -16.68 -30.18 18.92
CA VAL A 193 -17.46 -30.56 20.09
C VAL A 193 -17.93 -31.99 19.85
N SER A 194 -17.11 -32.96 20.23
CA SER A 194 -17.60 -34.34 20.39
C SER A 194 -18.76 -34.29 21.37
N SER A 195 -19.98 -34.39 20.84
CA SER A 195 -21.15 -34.73 21.63
C SER A 195 -20.83 -36.01 22.41
N GLN A 196 -20.53 -35.91 23.70
CA GLN A 196 -20.59 -37.06 24.58
C GLN A 196 -22.03 -37.57 24.52
N PRO A 197 -22.25 -38.88 24.23
CA PRO A 197 -23.55 -39.43 24.40
C PRO A 197 -23.89 -39.38 25.89
N GLY A 198 -25.05 -38.79 26.18
CA GLY A 198 -25.55 -38.67 27.54
C GLY A 198 -25.58 -40.03 28.27
N LEU A 199 -25.16 -39.96 29.54
CA LEU A 199 -25.54 -40.87 30.58
C LEU A 199 -26.91 -40.49 31.15
#